data_4c8110b9118ec3eac3166ee7c3b16d30
#
_entry.id   4c8110b9118ec3eac3166ee7c3b16d30
#
_cell.length_a   1.000
_cell.length_b   1.000
_cell.length_c   1.000
_cell.angle_alpha   90.00
_cell.angle_beta   90.00
_cell.angle_gamma   90.00
#
_symmetry.space_group_name_H-M   'P 1'
#
loop_
_entity.id
_entity.type
_entity.pdbx_description
1 polymer ?
#
loop_
_entity_poly.entity_id
_entity_poly.type
_entity_poly.pdbx_seq_one_letter_code
_entity_poly.pdbx_strand_id
1 'polypeptide(L)'
;MLKKLLFGSALLLTAGLQAQSYYYISSMRAGNPGGLNTENDQQSDASGGGWTKLIGQAANPVYTNKVAIPFAFEFAGNAVTHLKAATSGYITFDTGATATPITGPAALPSASLPDRSVSIWGMSASGSNDGIFTKTFGTAGKRQFWIKFFSMSTPGDAGNSWTYASVVLEEGTNNIYIVIQNCLQANNAYVSPKHALGIQINSSTASSVKGSPNITNQLSDAVPEDNDFYQFIYGNQPTRDAAVLSHNVPNYLSRTAPLTIKARVRNQGSAEINNLTLNYSINGGAPVTASVSGLTLGNNDINELTHTTPWLPAASGWANVMVWTSNPNGGADETPANDTVKARIYVYDSAAPRKVMHEVFSSSTCPPCRPGNVALAAIFDARPGTHCILKYQCDFPGTGDPYYTTEVGTKRSFYAVNSVPATVRDGLPGVNPNGGYSIDDYDGLQAKPSFARLKINTAQLSWKGKVDFNVTITPLEDYMTGSNWRLMAAISEKTTFRNVETNGETEFHHVMKKMVPSPNGTVLSNLQKGVPQSFDLSYTFPDKYRLPNTSADRINLATETTVEDFWDLEVVVFLQNNATKE
;
A
#
# COMPACT_ATOMS: atom_id res chain seq x y z
N MET A 1 28.12 79.31 -27.10
CA MET A 1 26.80 78.70 -27.07
C MET A 1 26.93 77.24 -27.50
N LEU A 2 27.05 76.35 -26.57
CA LEU A 2 27.16 74.93 -26.84
C LEU A 2 25.88 74.23 -26.39
N LYS A 3 25.07 73.72 -27.32
CA LYS A 3 23.91 72.88 -27.04
C LYS A 3 24.38 71.49 -26.71
N LYS A 4 24.13 71.04 -25.48
CA LYS A 4 24.28 69.66 -25.08
C LYS A 4 23.07 68.82 -25.54
N LEU A 5 23.27 67.87 -26.44
CA LEU A 5 22.31 66.81 -26.76
C LEU A 5 22.41 65.76 -25.67
N LEU A 6 21.35 65.52 -24.91
CA LEU A 6 21.18 64.34 -24.08
C LEU A 6 20.59 63.21 -24.97
N PHE A 7 21.38 62.15 -25.19
CA PHE A 7 20.89 60.87 -25.70
C PHE A 7 20.39 60.04 -24.50
N GLY A 8 19.09 59.92 -24.38
CA GLY A 8 18.45 59.00 -23.47
C GLY A 8 18.44 57.59 -24.08
N SER A 9 19.30 56.68 -23.59
CA SER A 9 19.22 55.29 -23.94
C SER A 9 18.05 54.64 -23.19
N ALA A 10 16.96 54.38 -23.91
CA ALA A 10 15.89 53.54 -23.42
C ALA A 10 16.39 52.08 -23.43
N LEU A 11 16.66 51.54 -22.25
CA LEU A 11 16.92 50.13 -22.04
C LEU A 11 15.57 49.40 -22.17
N LEU A 12 15.29 48.86 -23.33
CA LEU A 12 14.20 47.89 -23.51
C LEU A 12 14.57 46.61 -22.74
N LEU A 13 14.06 46.46 -21.52
CA LEU A 13 13.96 45.14 -20.90
C LEU A 13 12.96 44.35 -21.73
N THR A 14 13.46 43.54 -22.64
CA THR A 14 12.70 42.39 -23.15
C THR A 14 12.60 41.41 -22.01
N ALA A 15 11.53 41.50 -21.20
CA ALA A 15 11.05 40.36 -20.44
C ALA A 15 10.74 39.27 -21.48
N GLY A 16 11.64 38.35 -21.64
CA GLY A 16 11.35 37.11 -22.35
C GLY A 16 10.19 36.46 -21.63
N LEU A 17 9.01 36.50 -22.23
CA LEU A 17 7.91 35.62 -21.86
C LEU A 17 8.44 34.20 -22.08
N GLN A 18 9.02 33.60 -21.03
CA GLN A 18 9.26 32.18 -20.98
C GLN A 18 7.88 31.55 -21.08
N ALA A 19 7.64 30.87 -22.18
CA ALA A 19 6.38 30.13 -22.33
C ALA A 19 6.30 29.15 -21.17
N GLN A 20 5.32 29.35 -20.29
CA GLN A 20 5.09 28.47 -19.16
C GLN A 20 4.83 27.06 -19.71
N SER A 21 5.68 26.14 -19.34
CA SER A 21 5.71 24.76 -19.86
C SER A 21 5.40 23.78 -18.73
N TYR A 22 5.21 22.53 -19.11
CA TYR A 22 5.11 21.42 -18.17
C TYR A 22 6.37 20.59 -18.26
N TYR A 23 6.83 20.11 -17.12
CA TYR A 23 7.75 19.00 -17.02
C TYR A 23 7.09 17.85 -16.23
N TYR A 24 7.57 16.63 -16.34
CA TYR A 24 6.94 15.52 -15.67
C TYR A 24 7.86 14.80 -14.70
N ILE A 25 7.24 14.19 -13.68
CA ILE A 25 7.85 13.24 -12.76
C ILE A 25 7.08 11.93 -12.89
N SER A 26 7.81 10.83 -13.11
CA SER A 26 7.25 9.49 -13.15
C SER A 26 7.15 8.93 -11.72
N SER A 27 5.97 8.45 -11.34
CA SER A 27 5.73 7.81 -10.05
C SER A 27 5.27 6.38 -10.27
N MET A 28 6.23 5.47 -10.29
CA MET A 28 5.98 4.04 -10.48
C MET A 28 5.38 3.43 -9.22
N ARG A 29 4.25 2.71 -9.34
CA ARG A 29 3.52 2.03 -8.25
C ARG A 29 3.34 2.90 -7.01
N ALA A 30 2.90 4.11 -7.23
CA ALA A 30 2.70 5.10 -6.17
C ALA A 30 1.20 5.30 -5.83
N GLY A 31 0.33 4.52 -6.41
CA GLY A 31 -1.11 4.61 -6.22
C GLY A 31 -1.75 5.79 -6.94
N ASN A 32 -2.87 6.26 -6.45
CA ASN A 32 -3.54 7.44 -6.98
C ASN A 32 -2.90 8.73 -6.43
N PRO A 33 -2.74 9.78 -7.26
CA PRO A 33 -2.11 11.01 -6.82
C PRO A 33 -2.85 11.62 -5.63
N GLY A 34 -2.10 11.97 -4.57
CA GLY A 34 -2.61 12.61 -3.36
C GLY A 34 -3.55 11.76 -2.50
N GLY A 35 -3.82 10.50 -2.87
CA GLY A 35 -4.67 9.59 -2.10
C GLY A 35 -6.15 10.02 -1.95
N LEU A 36 -6.62 10.97 -2.78
CA LEU A 36 -8.01 11.44 -2.71
C LEU A 36 -9.00 10.44 -3.33
N ASN A 37 -8.60 9.76 -4.40
CA ASN A 37 -9.37 8.68 -5.00
C ASN A 37 -8.91 7.34 -4.39
N THR A 38 -9.77 6.74 -3.58
CA THR A 38 -9.55 5.43 -2.94
C THR A 38 -10.48 4.35 -3.50
N GLU A 39 -11.17 4.63 -4.62
CA GLU A 39 -12.11 3.70 -5.23
C GLU A 39 -11.38 2.63 -6.04
N ASN A 40 -12.01 1.47 -6.15
CA ASN A 40 -11.54 0.38 -7.00
C ASN A 40 -11.44 0.85 -8.46
N ASP A 41 -10.38 0.49 -9.16
CA ASP A 41 -10.07 0.96 -10.50
C ASP A 41 -11.07 0.50 -11.56
N GLN A 42 -11.76 -0.62 -11.33
CA GLN A 42 -12.81 -1.14 -12.20
C GLN A 42 -14.20 -0.58 -11.87
N GLN A 43 -14.36 0.20 -10.78
CA GLN A 43 -15.64 0.82 -10.45
C GLN A 43 -15.77 2.18 -11.15
N SER A 44 -16.56 2.21 -12.21
CA SER A 44 -16.90 3.46 -12.91
C SER A 44 -18.17 3.30 -13.70
N ASP A 45 -19.14 2.56 -13.18
CA ASP A 45 -20.43 2.51 -13.82
C ASP A 45 -21.34 3.65 -13.33
N ALA A 46 -22.31 3.99 -14.17
CA ALA A 46 -23.30 5.04 -13.89
C ALA A 46 -24.25 4.68 -12.73
N SER A 47 -24.19 3.46 -12.21
CA SER A 47 -25.14 2.95 -11.22
C SER A 47 -24.64 3.00 -9.77
N GLY A 48 -23.35 3.27 -9.54
CA GLY A 48 -22.77 3.08 -8.17
C GLY A 48 -21.77 4.16 -7.81
N GLY A 49 -21.09 4.81 -7.67
CA GLY A 49 -19.96 5.57 -7.13
C GLY A 49 -19.96 7.07 -7.44
N GLY A 50 -21.02 7.64 -8.02
CA GLY A 50 -21.12 9.07 -8.32
C GLY A 50 -20.26 9.52 -9.52
N TRP A 51 -19.88 8.59 -10.40
CA TRP A 51 -19.27 8.88 -11.69
C TRP A 51 -20.33 9.30 -12.71
N THR A 52 -19.99 10.32 -13.50
CA THR A 52 -20.83 10.81 -14.59
C THR A 52 -20.34 10.25 -15.91
N LYS A 53 -21.15 9.44 -16.59
CA LYS A 53 -20.82 8.92 -17.92
C LYS A 53 -20.94 10.04 -18.97
N LEU A 54 -19.88 10.27 -19.72
CA LEU A 54 -19.83 11.26 -20.81
C LEU A 54 -20.18 10.62 -22.16
N ILE A 55 -19.63 9.43 -22.42
CA ILE A 55 -19.84 8.68 -23.64
C ILE A 55 -19.60 7.20 -23.36
N GLY A 56 -20.26 6.31 -24.13
CA GLY A 56 -20.07 4.86 -24.10
C GLY A 56 -19.36 4.35 -25.33
N GLN A 57 -19.68 3.10 -25.70
CA GLN A 57 -19.18 2.45 -26.91
C GLN A 57 -19.38 3.32 -28.15
N ALA A 58 -18.35 3.39 -28.98
CA ALA A 58 -18.35 4.10 -30.25
C ALA A 58 -17.54 3.29 -31.29
N ALA A 59 -18.19 2.94 -32.42
CA ALA A 59 -17.56 2.18 -33.48
C ALA A 59 -16.43 2.95 -34.20
N ASN A 60 -16.54 4.28 -34.20
CA ASN A 60 -15.52 5.19 -34.75
C ASN A 60 -15.08 6.16 -33.68
N PRO A 61 -13.86 6.69 -33.74
CA PRO A 61 -13.37 7.69 -32.80
C PRO A 61 -14.23 8.96 -32.81
N VAL A 62 -14.65 9.38 -31.64
CA VAL A 62 -15.51 10.57 -31.46
C VAL A 62 -15.08 11.36 -30.24
N TYR A 63 -15.50 12.64 -30.19
CA TYR A 63 -15.40 13.48 -29.01
C TYR A 63 -16.67 13.39 -28.15
N THR A 64 -16.49 13.58 -26.84
CA THR A 64 -17.59 13.94 -25.95
C THR A 64 -18.14 15.32 -26.28
N ASN A 65 -19.30 15.66 -25.75
CA ASN A 65 -19.71 17.05 -25.61
C ASN A 65 -18.70 17.82 -24.75
N LYS A 66 -18.79 19.17 -24.75
CA LYS A 66 -18.00 20.02 -23.86
C LYS A 66 -18.31 19.67 -22.41
N VAL A 67 -17.25 19.44 -21.63
CA VAL A 67 -17.29 19.10 -20.21
C VAL A 67 -16.75 20.28 -19.42
N ALA A 68 -17.53 20.80 -18.47
CA ALA A 68 -17.08 21.88 -17.62
C ALA A 68 -16.05 21.38 -16.59
N ILE A 69 -14.99 22.17 -16.38
CA ILE A 69 -14.02 21.93 -15.31
C ILE A 69 -14.60 22.54 -14.03
N PRO A 70 -14.70 21.79 -12.92
CA PRO A 70 -15.46 22.21 -11.73
C PRO A 70 -14.74 23.24 -10.84
N PHE A 71 -13.59 23.76 -11.29
CA PHE A 71 -12.79 24.77 -10.59
C PHE A 71 -11.98 25.61 -11.58
N ALA A 72 -11.40 26.70 -11.10
CA ALA A 72 -10.47 27.51 -11.89
C ALA A 72 -9.22 26.70 -12.24
N PHE A 73 -8.87 26.63 -13.51
CA PHE A 73 -7.74 25.87 -14.01
C PHE A 73 -7.07 26.63 -15.17
N GLU A 74 -5.73 26.59 -15.19
CA GLU A 74 -4.93 27.11 -16.28
C GLU A 74 -4.17 26.02 -16.98
N PHE A 75 -4.14 26.07 -18.32
CA PHE A 75 -3.33 25.20 -19.13
C PHE A 75 -2.31 26.03 -19.91
N ALA A 76 -1.02 25.81 -19.66
CA ALA A 76 0.08 26.56 -20.28
C ALA A 76 -0.13 28.10 -20.23
N GLY A 77 -0.50 28.63 -19.05
CA GLY A 77 -0.71 30.06 -18.81
C GLY A 77 -2.03 30.61 -19.32
N ASN A 78 -2.93 29.79 -19.81
CA ASN A 78 -4.23 30.22 -20.31
C ASN A 78 -5.35 29.61 -19.47
N ALA A 79 -6.25 30.45 -18.97
CA ALA A 79 -7.44 30.00 -18.26
C ALA A 79 -8.32 29.14 -19.20
N VAL A 80 -8.72 27.96 -18.71
CA VAL A 80 -9.60 27.05 -19.42
C VAL A 80 -10.76 26.65 -18.51
N THR A 81 -11.97 26.59 -19.06
CA THR A 81 -13.20 26.30 -18.32
C THR A 81 -13.88 25.02 -18.75
N HIS A 82 -13.52 24.52 -19.92
CA HIS A 82 -14.11 23.29 -20.50
C HIS A 82 -13.03 22.48 -21.21
N LEU A 83 -13.32 21.20 -21.37
CA LEU A 83 -12.54 20.28 -22.17
C LEU A 83 -13.47 19.39 -23.03
N LYS A 84 -12.90 18.68 -24.00
CA LYS A 84 -13.50 17.53 -24.67
C LYS A 84 -12.59 16.32 -24.44
N ALA A 85 -13.16 15.14 -24.31
CA ALA A 85 -12.41 13.90 -24.30
C ALA A 85 -12.68 13.12 -25.61
N ALA A 86 -11.65 12.48 -26.14
CA ALA A 86 -11.74 11.66 -27.34
C ALA A 86 -11.67 10.18 -26.99
N THR A 87 -12.48 9.36 -27.62
CA THR A 87 -12.47 7.90 -27.43
C THR A 87 -11.16 7.24 -27.87
N SER A 88 -10.25 8.00 -28.48
CA SER A 88 -8.89 7.59 -28.81
C SER A 88 -7.88 7.69 -27.65
N GLY A 89 -8.32 8.14 -26.44
CA GLY A 89 -7.47 8.19 -25.26
C GLY A 89 -6.78 9.53 -25.01
N TYR A 90 -7.40 10.66 -25.29
CA TYR A 90 -6.88 11.96 -24.92
C TYR A 90 -7.98 12.96 -24.56
N ILE A 91 -7.61 14.00 -23.85
CA ILE A 91 -8.45 15.20 -23.67
C ILE A 91 -7.85 16.38 -24.40
N THR A 92 -8.68 17.34 -24.78
CA THR A 92 -8.23 18.64 -25.30
C THR A 92 -9.01 19.80 -24.68
N PHE A 93 -8.31 20.88 -24.38
CA PHE A 93 -8.91 22.15 -23.97
C PHE A 93 -9.29 23.03 -25.19
N ASP A 94 -8.94 22.59 -26.40
CA ASP A 94 -9.51 23.15 -27.62
C ASP A 94 -10.93 22.61 -27.87
N THR A 95 -11.91 23.25 -27.26
CA THR A 95 -13.32 22.87 -27.40
C THR A 95 -13.90 23.13 -28.78
N GLY A 96 -13.17 23.81 -29.66
CA GLY A 96 -13.48 24.02 -31.09
C GLY A 96 -13.05 22.83 -31.98
N ALA A 97 -12.27 21.91 -31.48
CA ALA A 97 -11.82 20.73 -32.26
C ALA A 97 -13.02 19.95 -32.82
N THR A 98 -13.05 19.76 -34.15
CA THR A 98 -14.12 19.09 -34.90
C THR A 98 -13.60 17.96 -35.79
N ALA A 99 -12.29 17.93 -36.08
CA ALA A 99 -11.69 16.85 -36.85
C ALA A 99 -11.88 15.51 -36.15
N THR A 100 -12.24 14.45 -36.88
CA THR A 100 -12.40 13.10 -36.32
C THR A 100 -11.12 12.69 -35.60
N PRO A 101 -11.20 12.25 -34.30
CA PRO A 101 -10.05 11.77 -33.57
C PRO A 101 -9.43 10.55 -34.26
N ILE A 102 -8.10 10.43 -34.25
CA ILE A 102 -7.40 9.26 -34.81
C ILE A 102 -7.05 8.27 -33.71
N THR A 103 -7.08 6.98 -34.01
CA THR A 103 -6.91 5.89 -33.04
C THR A 103 -5.46 5.53 -32.74
N GLY A 104 -4.56 5.73 -33.69
CA GLY A 104 -3.17 5.27 -33.54
C GLY A 104 -2.29 6.23 -32.76
N PRO A 105 -1.43 5.75 -31.84
CA PRO A 105 -0.48 6.61 -31.17
C PRO A 105 0.62 7.09 -32.12
N ALA A 106 0.99 8.37 -32.00
CA ALA A 106 2.16 8.94 -32.68
C ALA A 106 3.03 9.70 -31.69
N ALA A 107 4.28 9.95 -32.07
CA ALA A 107 5.16 10.78 -31.24
C ALA A 107 4.56 12.19 -31.05
N LEU A 108 4.72 12.73 -29.87
CA LEU A 108 4.34 14.11 -29.55
C LEU A 108 5.55 15.06 -29.75
N PRO A 109 5.36 16.29 -30.26
CA PRO A 109 4.10 16.84 -30.76
C PRO A 109 3.67 16.21 -32.08
N SER A 110 2.35 16.12 -32.29
CA SER A 110 1.75 15.57 -33.50
C SER A 110 0.69 16.53 -34.08
N ALA A 111 0.78 16.79 -35.38
CA ALA A 111 -0.27 17.57 -36.08
C ALA A 111 -1.62 16.84 -36.12
N SER A 112 -1.65 15.56 -35.80
CA SER A 112 -2.86 14.75 -35.72
C SER A 112 -3.60 14.86 -34.40
N LEU A 113 -2.97 15.46 -33.40
CA LEU A 113 -3.57 15.74 -32.09
C LEU A 113 -3.91 17.22 -32.01
N PRO A 114 -5.09 17.62 -31.52
CA PRO A 114 -5.42 19.02 -31.31
C PRO A 114 -4.39 19.70 -30.39
N ASP A 115 -4.21 20.99 -30.57
CA ASP A 115 -3.48 21.81 -29.61
C ASP A 115 -4.12 21.73 -28.22
N ARG A 116 -3.35 22.01 -27.19
CA ARG A 116 -3.78 22.00 -25.79
C ARG A 116 -4.39 20.66 -25.37
N SER A 117 -3.68 19.56 -25.64
CA SER A 117 -4.12 18.20 -25.35
C SER A 117 -3.28 17.52 -24.27
N VAL A 118 -3.93 16.62 -23.51
CA VAL A 118 -3.28 15.67 -22.59
C VAL A 118 -3.57 14.27 -23.11
N SER A 119 -2.53 13.50 -23.35
CA SER A 119 -2.57 12.29 -24.17
C SER A 119 -2.27 11.03 -23.37
N ILE A 120 -3.19 10.05 -23.42
CA ILE A 120 -2.98 8.63 -23.18
C ILE A 120 -3.30 7.90 -24.51
N TRP A 121 -2.91 8.48 -25.60
CA TRP A 121 -3.35 8.15 -26.94
C TRP A 121 -2.94 6.73 -27.37
N GLY A 122 -3.86 6.01 -27.96
CA GLY A 122 -3.68 4.61 -28.37
C GLY A 122 -4.82 3.70 -27.91
N MET A 123 -6.01 4.25 -27.71
CA MET A 123 -7.21 3.54 -27.26
C MET A 123 -8.32 3.60 -28.32
N SER A 124 -9.33 2.74 -28.15
CA SER A 124 -10.62 2.82 -28.85
C SER A 124 -11.75 2.48 -27.90
N ALA A 125 -12.96 2.98 -28.15
CA ALA A 125 -14.17 2.65 -27.41
C ALA A 125 -15.01 1.62 -28.15
N SER A 126 -14.39 0.61 -28.75
CA SER A 126 -15.06 -0.38 -29.59
C SER A 126 -15.73 -1.51 -28.81
N GLY A 127 -15.35 -1.75 -27.55
CA GLY A 127 -15.95 -2.72 -26.66
C GLY A 127 -17.28 -2.26 -26.07
N SER A 128 -18.16 -3.23 -25.71
CA SER A 128 -19.50 -2.94 -25.18
C SER A 128 -19.50 -2.20 -23.84
N ASN A 129 -18.46 -2.37 -23.03
CA ASN A 129 -18.32 -1.74 -21.72
C ASN A 129 -17.48 -0.47 -21.77
N ASP A 130 -16.88 -0.14 -22.90
CA ASP A 130 -15.99 0.99 -23.04
C ASP A 130 -16.73 2.32 -22.78
N GLY A 131 -16.03 3.26 -22.19
CA GLY A 131 -16.62 4.56 -21.93
C GLY A 131 -15.68 5.57 -21.28
N ILE A 132 -16.11 6.82 -21.30
CA ILE A 132 -15.41 7.92 -20.63
C ILE A 132 -16.31 8.46 -19.54
N PHE A 133 -15.77 8.62 -18.35
CA PHE A 133 -16.46 9.04 -17.14
C PHE A 133 -15.72 10.18 -16.46
N THR A 134 -16.44 10.96 -15.66
CA THR A 134 -15.83 12.00 -14.82
C THR A 134 -16.33 11.95 -13.40
N LYS A 135 -15.45 12.31 -12.47
CA LYS A 135 -15.76 12.50 -11.05
C LYS A 135 -14.80 13.50 -10.42
N THR A 136 -15.28 14.22 -9.41
CA THR A 136 -14.46 15.14 -8.62
C THR A 136 -14.27 14.57 -7.23
N PHE A 137 -13.01 14.51 -6.79
CA PHE A 137 -12.63 14.10 -5.43
C PHE A 137 -12.05 15.28 -4.67
N GLY A 138 -12.12 15.24 -3.35
CA GLY A 138 -11.58 16.27 -2.47
C GLY A 138 -12.56 17.41 -2.18
N THR A 139 -12.07 18.44 -1.48
CA THR A 139 -12.83 19.63 -1.05
C THR A 139 -12.33 20.87 -1.75
N ALA A 140 -13.15 21.92 -1.81
CA ALA A 140 -12.79 23.19 -2.47
C ALA A 140 -11.40 23.71 -2.03
N GLY A 141 -10.57 24.09 -3.00
CA GLY A 141 -9.18 24.47 -2.83
C GLY A 141 -8.17 23.31 -2.92
N LYS A 142 -8.65 22.04 -2.89
CA LYS A 142 -7.83 20.82 -3.00
C LYS A 142 -8.60 19.72 -3.72
N ARG A 143 -9.26 20.06 -4.83
CA ARG A 143 -10.04 19.09 -5.62
C ARG A 143 -9.20 18.52 -6.73
N GLN A 144 -9.51 17.28 -7.10
CA GLN A 144 -9.04 16.64 -8.32
C GLN A 144 -10.23 16.30 -9.20
N PHE A 145 -10.18 16.70 -10.47
CA PHE A 145 -11.17 16.35 -11.48
C PHE A 145 -10.60 15.22 -12.33
N TRP A 146 -11.21 14.06 -12.21
CA TRP A 146 -10.82 12.83 -12.89
C TRP A 146 -11.63 12.63 -14.16
N ILE A 147 -10.94 12.42 -15.28
CA ILE A 147 -11.49 12.01 -16.56
C ILE A 147 -10.99 10.60 -16.80
N LYS A 148 -11.84 9.60 -16.56
CA LYS A 148 -11.49 8.18 -16.62
C LYS A 148 -11.87 7.57 -17.96
N PHE A 149 -10.91 6.97 -18.60
CA PHE A 149 -11.04 6.08 -19.75
C PHE A 149 -11.23 4.67 -19.21
N PHE A 150 -12.46 4.18 -19.27
CA PHE A 150 -12.89 2.97 -18.61
C PHE A 150 -13.01 1.82 -19.60
N SER A 151 -12.38 0.69 -19.31
CA SER A 151 -12.46 -0.55 -20.09
C SER A 151 -12.05 -0.39 -21.57
N MET A 152 -11.25 0.64 -21.89
CA MET A 152 -10.96 1.00 -23.29
C MET A 152 -10.20 -0.10 -24.00
N SER A 153 -10.68 -0.46 -25.19
CA SER A 153 -10.06 -1.46 -26.04
C SER A 153 -8.76 -0.95 -26.70
N THR A 154 -7.83 -1.86 -26.99
CA THR A 154 -6.72 -1.57 -27.92
C THR A 154 -7.29 -1.43 -29.34
N PRO A 155 -6.83 -0.47 -30.16
CA PRO A 155 -7.28 -0.33 -31.52
C PRO A 155 -7.12 -1.62 -32.33
N GLY A 156 -8.21 -2.09 -32.93
CA GLY A 156 -8.27 -3.34 -33.69
C GLY A 156 -8.53 -4.61 -32.87
N ASP A 157 -8.68 -4.49 -31.53
CA ASP A 157 -8.88 -5.61 -30.61
C ASP A 157 -10.17 -5.41 -29.77
N ALA A 158 -11.27 -5.15 -30.45
CA ALA A 158 -12.54 -4.81 -29.83
C ALA A 158 -13.02 -5.87 -28.83
N GLY A 159 -13.06 -5.50 -27.54
CA GLY A 159 -13.61 -6.34 -26.47
C GLY A 159 -12.72 -7.49 -26.01
N ASN A 160 -11.46 -7.56 -26.42
CA ASN A 160 -10.50 -8.57 -25.95
C ASN A 160 -9.38 -7.99 -25.08
N SER A 161 -9.29 -6.67 -24.97
CA SER A 161 -8.37 -5.99 -24.07
C SER A 161 -9.08 -4.82 -23.38
N TRP A 162 -8.68 -4.52 -22.16
CA TRP A 162 -9.28 -3.47 -21.34
C TRP A 162 -8.18 -2.63 -20.70
N THR A 163 -8.19 -1.33 -21.03
CA THR A 163 -7.32 -0.34 -20.40
C THR A 163 -8.17 0.57 -19.52
N TYR A 164 -7.73 0.71 -18.27
CA TYR A 164 -8.28 1.65 -17.30
C TYR A 164 -7.21 2.70 -17.04
N ALA A 165 -7.47 3.93 -17.45
CA ALA A 165 -6.53 5.03 -17.28
C ALA A 165 -7.27 6.34 -17.07
N SER A 166 -6.62 7.34 -16.49
CA SER A 166 -7.27 8.61 -16.21
C SER A 166 -6.34 9.80 -16.49
N VAL A 167 -6.93 10.90 -16.94
CA VAL A 167 -6.33 12.23 -16.83
C VAL A 167 -6.94 12.91 -15.61
N VAL A 168 -6.09 13.51 -14.77
CA VAL A 168 -6.52 14.18 -13.55
C VAL A 168 -6.04 15.64 -13.56
N LEU A 169 -6.95 16.57 -13.35
CA LEU A 169 -6.66 18.00 -13.20
C LEU A 169 -6.71 18.36 -11.72
N GLU A 170 -5.69 19.05 -11.21
CA GLU A 170 -5.57 19.41 -9.80
C GLU A 170 -5.84 20.89 -9.56
N GLU A 171 -6.78 21.17 -8.66
CA GLU A 171 -7.14 22.54 -8.26
C GLU A 171 -6.00 23.24 -7.53
N GLY A 172 -5.75 24.49 -7.88
CA GLY A 172 -4.81 25.36 -7.18
C GLY A 172 -3.35 25.25 -7.64
N THR A 173 -2.92 24.09 -8.12
CA THR A 173 -1.55 23.89 -8.62
C THR A 173 -1.45 23.96 -10.14
N ASN A 174 -2.55 23.75 -10.86
CA ASN A 174 -2.61 23.52 -12.30
C ASN A 174 -1.79 22.30 -12.77
N ASN A 175 -1.44 21.40 -11.85
CA ASN A 175 -0.79 20.14 -12.20
C ASN A 175 -1.77 19.19 -12.91
N ILE A 176 -1.21 18.37 -13.77
CA ILE A 176 -1.96 17.35 -14.50
C ILE A 176 -1.33 15.99 -14.22
N TYR A 177 -2.17 15.00 -13.96
CA TYR A 177 -1.67 13.62 -13.83
C TYR A 177 -2.24 12.76 -14.94
N ILE A 178 -1.41 11.85 -15.45
CA ILE A 178 -1.82 10.72 -16.24
C ILE A 178 -1.66 9.50 -15.33
N VAL A 179 -2.78 8.82 -15.02
CA VAL A 179 -2.80 7.65 -14.14
C VAL A 179 -3.12 6.43 -14.98
N ILE A 180 -2.26 5.43 -14.92
CA ILE A 180 -2.49 4.12 -15.52
C ILE A 180 -2.91 3.18 -14.39
N GLN A 181 -4.13 2.68 -14.49
CA GLN A 181 -4.78 1.94 -13.42
C GLN A 181 -4.76 0.43 -13.66
N ASN A 182 -5.07 -0.01 -14.89
CA ASN A 182 -5.07 -1.43 -15.22
C ASN A 182 -5.02 -1.65 -16.74
N CYS A 183 -4.40 -2.74 -17.17
CA CYS A 183 -4.37 -3.17 -18.57
C CYS A 183 -4.49 -4.70 -18.65
N LEU A 184 -5.65 -5.21 -19.08
CA LEU A 184 -6.02 -6.62 -19.08
C LEU A 184 -6.36 -7.12 -20.48
N GLN A 185 -6.34 -8.43 -20.64
CA GLN A 185 -6.76 -9.19 -21.83
C GLN A 185 -7.88 -10.19 -21.48
N ALA A 186 -8.60 -10.72 -22.48
CA ALA A 186 -9.76 -11.60 -22.31
C ALA A 186 -9.52 -12.86 -21.44
N ASN A 187 -8.29 -13.32 -21.30
CA ASN A 187 -7.92 -14.44 -20.43
C ASN A 187 -7.38 -13.99 -19.05
N ASN A 188 -7.63 -12.74 -18.67
CA ASN A 188 -7.03 -12.07 -17.50
C ASN A 188 -5.49 -12.01 -17.52
N ALA A 189 -4.86 -12.27 -18.65
CA ALA A 189 -3.44 -11.97 -18.83
C ALA A 189 -3.25 -10.46 -19.00
N TYR A 190 -2.14 -9.96 -18.46
CA TYR A 190 -1.79 -8.55 -18.60
C TYR A 190 -1.27 -8.28 -19.99
N VAL A 191 -1.76 -7.20 -20.61
CA VAL A 191 -1.25 -6.71 -21.89
C VAL A 191 -0.54 -5.39 -21.68
N SER A 192 0.40 -5.14 -22.57
CA SER A 192 1.14 -3.89 -22.61
C SER A 192 0.73 -3.11 -23.86
N PRO A 193 -0.44 -2.45 -23.87
CA PRO A 193 -0.84 -1.63 -25.00
C PRO A 193 0.15 -0.46 -25.15
N LYS A 194 0.38 -0.06 -26.39
CA LYS A 194 1.28 1.05 -26.70
C LYS A 194 0.51 2.36 -26.62
N HIS A 195 1.02 3.28 -25.81
CA HIS A 195 0.44 4.61 -25.64
C HIS A 195 1.43 5.72 -25.93
N ALA A 196 0.92 6.83 -26.45
CA ALA A 196 1.63 8.10 -26.47
C ALA A 196 1.21 8.92 -25.24
N LEU A 197 2.08 8.96 -24.23
CA LEU A 197 1.82 9.68 -22.97
C LEU A 197 2.51 11.04 -22.97
N GLY A 198 1.75 12.09 -22.69
CA GLY A 198 2.32 13.44 -22.57
C GLY A 198 1.30 14.56 -22.70
N ILE A 199 1.82 15.78 -22.67
CA ILE A 199 1.06 17.02 -22.88
C ILE A 199 1.53 17.67 -24.17
N GLN A 200 0.61 17.97 -25.06
CA GLN A 200 0.85 18.78 -26.25
C GLN A 200 0.29 20.20 -26.03
N ILE A 201 1.17 21.19 -26.03
CA ILE A 201 0.75 22.59 -25.93
C ILE A 201 0.25 23.09 -27.29
N ASN A 202 1.02 22.79 -28.34
CA ASN A 202 0.68 23.04 -29.74
C ASN A 202 1.39 22.05 -30.65
N SER A 203 1.19 22.13 -31.96
CA SER A 203 1.74 21.20 -32.95
C SER A 203 3.29 21.19 -33.05
N SER A 204 3.98 22.08 -32.32
CA SER A 204 5.45 22.16 -32.28
C SER A 204 6.03 22.02 -30.86
N THR A 205 5.20 22.00 -29.82
CA THR A 205 5.63 21.98 -28.43
C THR A 205 4.87 20.95 -27.63
N ALA A 206 5.60 19.98 -27.07
CA ALA A 206 5.05 18.95 -26.18
C ALA A 206 6.04 18.58 -25.09
N SER A 207 5.51 18.08 -23.97
CA SER A 207 6.25 17.38 -22.93
C SER A 207 5.83 15.92 -22.96
N SER A 208 6.67 15.05 -23.50
CA SER A 208 6.38 13.61 -23.66
C SER A 208 7.08 12.79 -22.59
N VAL A 209 6.40 11.77 -22.08
CA VAL A 209 7.03 10.77 -21.22
C VAL A 209 8.06 9.96 -22.01
N LYS A 210 9.23 9.71 -21.40
CA LYS A 210 10.32 8.92 -22.00
C LYS A 210 9.79 7.55 -22.45
N GLY A 211 10.02 7.22 -23.71
CA GLY A 211 9.53 5.98 -24.35
C GLY A 211 8.26 6.16 -25.17
N SER A 212 7.54 7.28 -25.04
CA SER A 212 6.38 7.59 -25.89
C SER A 212 6.79 7.67 -27.38
N PRO A 213 6.02 7.16 -28.36
CA PRO A 213 4.63 6.66 -28.25
C PRO A 213 4.51 5.15 -27.98
N ASN A 214 5.56 4.48 -27.54
CA ASN A 214 5.59 3.04 -27.35
C ASN A 214 5.69 2.66 -25.86
N ILE A 215 5.13 3.48 -24.98
CA ILE A 215 5.08 3.14 -23.55
C ILE A 215 4.13 1.97 -23.36
N THR A 216 4.64 0.94 -22.69
CA THR A 216 3.88 -0.24 -22.31
C THR A 216 3.86 -0.32 -20.79
N ASN A 217 2.66 -0.24 -20.19
CA ASN A 217 2.47 -0.39 -18.77
C ASN A 217 1.83 -1.75 -18.49
N GLN A 218 2.48 -2.57 -17.68
CA GLN A 218 1.92 -3.81 -17.17
C GLN A 218 1.61 -3.60 -15.70
N LEU A 219 0.33 -3.48 -15.37
CA LEU A 219 -0.15 -3.45 -14.00
C LEU A 219 -0.92 -4.72 -13.72
N SER A 220 -0.61 -5.32 -12.59
CA SER A 220 -1.12 -6.64 -12.23
C SER A 220 -2.36 -6.58 -11.36
N ASP A 221 -2.70 -5.42 -10.82
CA ASP A 221 -3.73 -5.30 -9.80
C ASP A 221 -4.81 -4.28 -10.19
N ALA A 222 -6.03 -4.56 -9.73
CA ALA A 222 -7.18 -3.67 -9.87
C ALA A 222 -7.40 -2.82 -8.61
N VAL A 223 -6.30 -2.49 -7.90
CA VAL A 223 -6.35 -1.76 -6.65
C VAL A 223 -5.57 -0.43 -6.74
N PRO A 224 -6.08 0.65 -6.14
CA PRO A 224 -5.49 1.99 -6.27
C PRO A 224 -4.06 2.12 -5.77
N GLU A 225 -3.60 1.23 -4.90
CA GLU A 225 -2.26 1.25 -4.30
C GLU A 225 -1.15 0.90 -5.29
N ASP A 226 -1.47 0.18 -6.37
CA ASP A 226 -0.50 -0.29 -7.36
C ASP A 226 -0.45 0.55 -8.63
N ASN A 227 -1.25 1.61 -8.72
CA ASN A 227 -1.31 2.45 -9.90
C ASN A 227 0.01 3.18 -10.17
N ASP A 228 0.36 3.28 -11.45
CA ASP A 228 1.41 4.16 -11.91
C ASP A 228 0.83 5.51 -12.32
N PHE A 229 1.49 6.61 -11.98
CA PHE A 229 1.12 7.90 -12.54
C PHE A 229 2.33 8.72 -12.99
N TYR A 230 2.07 9.63 -13.91
CA TYR A 230 2.98 10.67 -14.39
C TYR A 230 2.41 12.01 -13.98
N GLN A 231 3.12 12.71 -13.11
CA GLN A 231 2.75 14.06 -12.68
C GLN A 231 3.39 15.07 -13.61
N PHE A 232 2.59 15.84 -14.32
CA PHE A 232 3.03 16.99 -15.10
C PHE A 232 2.91 18.23 -14.24
N ILE A 233 4.05 18.77 -13.85
CA ILE A 233 4.15 19.95 -12.99
C ILE A 233 4.14 21.21 -13.86
N TYR A 234 3.27 22.13 -13.50
CA TYR A 234 3.16 23.41 -14.18
C TYR A 234 4.30 24.34 -13.77
N GLY A 235 5.12 24.77 -14.73
CA GLY A 235 6.25 25.64 -14.50
C GLY A 235 7.53 25.17 -15.17
N ASN A 236 8.64 25.80 -14.80
CA ASN A 236 9.97 25.46 -15.31
C ASN A 236 10.56 24.30 -14.51
N GLN A 237 11.10 23.32 -15.20
CA GLN A 237 11.84 22.24 -14.56
C GLN A 237 13.11 22.79 -13.90
N PRO A 238 13.42 22.41 -12.65
CA PRO A 238 14.71 22.69 -12.03
C PRO A 238 15.86 22.17 -12.91
N THR A 239 17.02 22.81 -12.86
CA THR A 239 18.21 22.28 -13.55
C THR A 239 18.84 21.16 -12.75
N ARG A 240 18.95 21.34 -11.43
CA ARG A 240 19.54 20.40 -10.48
C ARG A 240 18.52 20.03 -9.40
N ASP A 241 18.10 18.77 -9.36
CA ASP A 241 17.13 18.26 -8.40
C ASP A 241 17.35 16.74 -8.23
N ALA A 242 17.83 16.33 -7.08
CA ALA A 242 18.20 14.95 -6.75
C ALA A 242 17.33 14.38 -5.63
N ALA A 243 16.10 14.01 -5.94
CA ALA A 243 15.11 13.53 -4.97
C ALA A 243 15.46 12.14 -4.41
N VAL A 244 15.36 11.97 -3.09
CA VAL A 244 15.48 10.67 -2.43
C VAL A 244 14.11 10.02 -2.31
N LEU A 245 13.94 8.86 -2.96
CA LEU A 245 12.67 8.14 -3.01
C LEU A 245 12.48 7.17 -1.84
N SER A 246 13.55 6.49 -1.44
CA SER A 246 13.51 5.49 -0.38
C SER A 246 14.90 5.20 0.18
N HIS A 247 14.94 4.45 1.27
CA HIS A 247 16.15 3.97 1.94
C HIS A 247 16.02 2.48 2.30
N ASN A 248 17.14 1.87 2.68
CA ASN A 248 17.21 0.48 3.13
C ASN A 248 17.24 0.31 4.65
N VAL A 249 17.01 1.37 5.43
CA VAL A 249 17.04 1.28 6.90
C VAL A 249 15.92 0.36 7.38
N PRO A 250 16.24 -0.75 8.09
CA PRO A 250 15.23 -1.69 8.57
C PRO A 250 14.55 -1.18 9.84
N ASN A 251 13.46 -1.83 10.25
CA ASN A 251 12.77 -1.49 11.50
C ASN A 251 13.58 -1.87 12.75
N TYR A 252 14.42 -2.90 12.65
CA TYR A 252 15.21 -3.45 13.75
C TYR A 252 16.66 -3.69 13.30
N LEU A 253 17.63 -3.40 14.17
CA LEU A 253 19.04 -3.61 13.90
C LEU A 253 19.75 -4.10 15.16
N SER A 254 20.54 -5.17 15.05
CA SER A 254 21.44 -5.55 16.14
C SER A 254 22.51 -4.48 16.32
N ARG A 255 22.79 -4.09 17.57
CA ARG A 255 23.82 -3.10 17.90
C ARG A 255 25.22 -3.51 17.40
N THR A 256 25.46 -4.79 17.23
CA THR A 256 26.74 -5.31 16.75
C THR A 256 26.83 -5.44 15.22
N ALA A 257 25.73 -5.19 14.51
CA ALA A 257 25.68 -5.29 13.06
C ALA A 257 25.85 -3.90 12.41
N PRO A 258 26.86 -3.70 11.56
CA PRO A 258 26.97 -2.47 10.78
C PRO A 258 25.86 -2.42 9.71
N LEU A 259 25.24 -1.26 9.53
CA LEU A 259 24.28 -0.99 8.48
C LEU A 259 24.90 -0.12 7.39
N THR A 260 25.08 -0.67 6.21
CA THR A 260 25.44 0.11 5.03
C THR A 260 24.18 0.83 4.53
N ILE A 261 24.15 2.15 4.65
CA ILE A 261 23.02 2.98 4.22
C ILE A 261 22.99 3.02 2.69
N LYS A 262 21.80 2.75 2.14
CA LYS A 262 21.50 2.89 0.73
C LYS A 262 20.29 3.78 0.52
N ALA A 263 20.28 4.51 -0.58
CA ALA A 263 19.17 5.36 -0.98
C ALA A 263 18.86 5.19 -2.46
N ARG A 264 17.58 5.10 -2.81
CA ARG A 264 17.15 5.22 -4.19
C ARG A 264 16.93 6.70 -4.49
N VAL A 265 17.67 7.19 -5.48
CA VAL A 265 17.71 8.61 -5.85
C VAL A 265 17.22 8.75 -7.28
N ARG A 266 16.35 9.72 -7.53
CA ARG A 266 15.87 10.12 -8.86
C ARG A 266 16.42 11.49 -9.21
N ASN A 267 16.87 11.65 -10.45
CA ASN A 267 17.10 12.98 -11.01
C ASN A 267 15.78 13.57 -11.49
N GLN A 268 15.27 14.59 -10.81
CA GLN A 268 14.08 15.35 -11.24
C GLN A 268 14.47 16.65 -11.97
N GLY A 269 15.77 16.94 -12.02
CA GLY A 269 16.32 18.08 -12.77
C GLY A 269 16.43 17.81 -14.27
N SER A 270 16.59 18.87 -15.04
CA SER A 270 16.79 18.80 -16.50
C SER A 270 18.21 18.44 -16.88
N ALA A 271 19.20 18.73 -16.03
CA ALA A 271 20.59 18.36 -16.27
C ALA A 271 20.88 16.94 -15.78
N GLU A 272 21.69 16.18 -16.53
CA GLU A 272 22.20 14.88 -16.07
C GLU A 272 23.05 15.07 -14.80
N ILE A 273 22.84 14.23 -13.79
CA ILE A 273 23.62 14.22 -12.56
C ILE A 273 24.79 13.25 -12.71
N ASN A 274 26.02 13.80 -12.64
CA ASN A 274 27.26 13.02 -12.77
C ASN A 274 27.92 12.77 -11.40
N ASN A 275 27.60 13.58 -10.41
CA ASN A 275 28.07 13.45 -9.03
C ASN A 275 27.07 14.13 -8.06
N LEU A 276 27.10 13.67 -6.81
CA LEU A 276 26.38 14.27 -5.69
C LEU A 276 26.99 13.82 -4.37
N THR A 277 26.50 14.35 -3.25
CA THR A 277 26.85 13.87 -1.91
C THR A 277 25.66 13.11 -1.32
N LEU A 278 25.88 11.86 -0.88
CA LEU A 278 24.91 11.10 -0.10
C LEU A 278 25.26 11.27 1.39
N ASN A 279 24.28 11.61 2.19
CA ASN A 279 24.44 11.91 3.61
C ASN A 279 23.51 11.08 4.45
N TYR A 280 23.91 10.81 5.70
CA TYR A 280 22.97 10.38 6.74
C TYR A 280 23.33 11.02 8.09
N SER A 281 22.34 11.12 8.97
CA SER A 281 22.56 11.48 10.38
C SER A 281 21.69 10.61 11.30
N ILE A 282 22.18 10.44 12.53
CA ILE A 282 21.51 9.66 13.57
C ILE A 282 21.13 10.60 14.70
N ASN A 283 19.85 10.58 15.11
CA ASN A 283 19.30 11.39 16.21
C ASN A 283 19.62 12.89 16.09
N GLY A 284 19.69 13.41 14.86
CA GLY A 284 20.04 14.82 14.62
C GLY A 284 21.50 15.18 14.90
N GLY A 285 22.38 14.19 15.02
CA GLY A 285 23.82 14.40 15.14
C GLY A 285 24.46 14.94 13.86
N ALA A 286 25.78 15.10 13.89
CA ALA A 286 26.54 15.57 12.73
C ALA A 286 26.33 14.66 11.51
N PRO A 287 26.23 15.22 10.31
CA PRO A 287 26.14 14.44 9.08
C PRO A 287 27.37 13.56 8.86
N VAL A 288 27.14 12.32 8.44
CA VAL A 288 28.17 11.47 7.83
C VAL A 288 27.98 11.58 6.33
N THR A 289 29.02 11.97 5.61
CA THR A 289 28.94 12.34 4.19
C THR A 289 29.76 11.40 3.32
N ALA A 290 29.28 11.09 2.13
CA ALA A 290 29.99 10.34 1.11
C ALA A 290 29.80 10.99 -0.25
N SER A 291 30.92 11.29 -0.94
CA SER A 291 30.86 11.74 -2.33
C SER A 291 30.59 10.56 -3.25
N VAL A 292 29.62 10.70 -4.12
CA VAL A 292 29.26 9.73 -5.18
C VAL A 292 29.58 10.39 -6.51
N SER A 293 30.36 9.73 -7.35
CA SER A 293 30.81 10.23 -8.66
C SER A 293 30.70 9.16 -9.73
N GLY A 294 30.82 9.55 -11.00
CA GLY A 294 30.70 8.64 -12.13
C GLY A 294 29.27 8.20 -12.42
N LEU A 295 28.30 8.99 -11.99
CA LEU A 295 26.90 8.79 -12.32
C LEU A 295 26.62 9.23 -13.75
N THR A 296 25.58 8.64 -14.37
CA THR A 296 24.97 9.05 -15.62
C THR A 296 23.47 9.06 -15.44
N LEU A 297 23.01 9.86 -14.44
CA LEU A 297 21.61 9.86 -14.03
C LEU A 297 20.87 10.95 -14.83
N GLY A 298 20.28 10.55 -15.95
CA GLY A 298 19.47 11.42 -16.80
C GLY A 298 18.14 11.78 -16.15
N ASN A 299 17.41 12.72 -16.75
CA ASN A 299 16.10 13.15 -16.23
C ASN A 299 15.14 11.97 -16.03
N ASN A 300 14.51 11.90 -14.84
CA ASN A 300 13.65 10.83 -14.35
C ASN A 300 14.34 9.46 -14.15
N ASP A 301 15.62 9.32 -14.43
CA ASP A 301 16.35 8.09 -14.13
C ASP A 301 16.50 7.91 -12.62
N ILE A 302 16.48 6.65 -12.18
CA ILE A 302 16.61 6.26 -10.77
C ILE A 302 17.86 5.39 -10.62
N ASN A 303 18.63 5.64 -9.57
CA ASN A 303 19.74 4.79 -9.18
C ASN A 303 19.74 4.50 -7.67
N GLU A 304 20.21 3.32 -7.28
CA GLU A 304 20.49 3.00 -5.88
C GLU A 304 21.91 3.39 -5.54
N LEU A 305 22.06 4.36 -4.65
CA LEU A 305 23.34 4.84 -4.16
C LEU A 305 23.68 4.19 -2.83
N THR A 306 24.95 3.86 -2.65
CA THR A 306 25.46 3.22 -1.42
C THR A 306 26.43 4.15 -0.72
N HIS A 307 26.18 4.41 0.57
CA HIS A 307 27.08 5.21 1.40
C HIS A 307 28.35 4.42 1.74
N THR A 308 29.51 5.04 1.58
CA THR A 308 30.82 4.38 1.78
C THR A 308 31.13 4.07 3.25
N THR A 309 30.55 4.83 4.18
CA THR A 309 30.74 4.64 5.62
C THR A 309 29.50 4.00 6.22
N PRO A 310 29.55 2.74 6.69
CA PRO A 310 28.41 2.12 7.35
C PRO A 310 28.17 2.74 8.74
N TRP A 311 26.92 2.72 9.18
CA TRP A 311 26.58 3.06 10.54
C TRP A 311 26.70 1.84 11.45
N LEU A 312 27.53 1.95 12.51
CA LEU A 312 27.57 0.99 13.61
C LEU A 312 26.94 1.66 14.85
N PRO A 313 25.80 1.16 15.37
CA PRO A 313 25.14 1.78 16.50
C PRO A 313 26.00 1.76 17.78
N ALA A 314 26.10 2.89 18.47
CA ALA A 314 26.86 3.01 19.73
C ALA A 314 26.04 2.52 20.94
N ALA A 315 24.72 2.60 20.90
CA ALA A 315 23.82 2.23 22.00
C ALA A 315 22.56 1.56 21.46
N SER A 316 21.92 0.74 22.28
CA SER A 316 20.58 0.18 22.02
C SER A 316 19.49 1.21 22.31
N GLY A 317 18.29 0.97 21.77
CA GLY A 317 17.13 1.82 21.88
C GLY A 317 16.67 2.41 20.55
N TRP A 318 15.70 3.33 20.61
CA TRP A 318 15.17 3.99 19.42
C TRP A 318 16.16 5.00 18.84
N ALA A 319 16.38 4.92 17.54
CA ALA A 319 17.17 5.88 16.78
C ALA A 319 16.37 6.44 15.61
N ASN A 320 16.48 7.75 15.38
CA ASN A 320 15.95 8.41 14.19
C ASN A 320 17.09 8.52 13.17
N VAL A 321 16.86 8.00 11.98
CA VAL A 321 17.80 8.05 10.86
C VAL A 321 17.25 9.00 9.82
N MET A 322 18.08 9.93 9.36
CA MET A 322 17.78 10.81 8.25
C MET A 322 18.80 10.54 7.14
N VAL A 323 18.32 10.35 5.92
CA VAL A 323 19.14 10.10 4.72
C VAL A 323 18.76 11.14 3.68
N TRP A 324 19.76 11.81 3.10
CA TRP A 324 19.52 12.84 2.09
C TRP A 324 20.66 12.98 1.09
N THR A 325 20.34 13.60 -0.05
CA THR A 325 21.31 14.02 -1.05
C THR A 325 21.63 15.49 -0.92
N SER A 326 22.78 15.91 -1.45
CA SER A 326 23.16 17.31 -1.56
C SER A 326 24.19 17.51 -2.68
N ASN A 327 24.35 18.76 -3.11
CA ASN A 327 25.35 19.20 -4.07
C ASN A 327 25.34 18.43 -5.41
N PRO A 328 24.18 18.23 -6.09
CA PRO A 328 24.17 17.63 -7.40
C PRO A 328 25.02 18.46 -8.38
N ASN A 329 25.99 17.78 -9.03
CA ASN A 329 26.99 18.42 -9.89
C ASN A 329 27.74 19.61 -9.23
N GLY A 330 27.97 19.53 -7.91
CA GLY A 330 28.68 20.57 -7.14
C GLY A 330 27.89 21.86 -6.89
N GLY A 331 26.62 21.94 -7.28
CA GLY A 331 25.75 23.07 -7.03
C GLY A 331 24.67 22.77 -5.98
N ALA A 332 23.95 23.82 -5.57
CA ALA A 332 22.80 23.65 -4.69
C ALA A 332 21.69 22.86 -5.43
N ASP A 333 20.99 22.02 -4.68
CA ASP A 333 19.71 21.45 -5.15
C ASP A 333 18.65 22.53 -5.17
N GLU A 334 17.88 22.59 -6.25
CA GLU A 334 16.87 23.64 -6.48
C GLU A 334 15.51 23.27 -5.84
N THR A 335 15.35 22.01 -5.39
CA THR A 335 14.12 21.51 -4.75
C THR A 335 14.43 20.74 -3.44
N PRO A 336 15.07 21.36 -2.43
CA PRO A 336 15.57 20.65 -1.25
C PRO A 336 14.50 19.98 -0.38
N ALA A 337 13.22 20.18 -0.67
CA ALA A 337 12.10 19.57 0.05
C ALA A 337 11.95 18.07 -0.23
N ASN A 338 12.47 17.57 -1.35
CA ASN A 338 12.39 16.16 -1.78
C ASN A 338 13.68 15.37 -1.58
N ASP A 339 14.75 16.03 -1.07
CA ASP A 339 16.08 15.43 -0.91
C ASP A 339 16.18 14.47 0.25
N THR A 340 15.22 14.44 1.17
CA THR A 340 15.35 13.82 2.49
C THR A 340 14.28 12.80 2.76
N VAL A 341 14.70 11.62 3.20
CA VAL A 341 13.84 10.58 3.79
C VAL A 341 14.23 10.29 5.23
N LYS A 342 13.25 9.89 6.04
CA LYS A 342 13.44 9.64 7.48
C LYS A 342 12.96 8.25 7.83
N ALA A 343 13.67 7.61 8.75
CA ALA A 343 13.31 6.34 9.35
C ALA A 343 13.44 6.41 10.87
N ARG A 344 12.66 5.57 11.56
CA ARG A 344 12.82 5.28 12.97
C ARG A 344 13.11 3.79 13.12
N ILE A 345 14.21 3.45 13.76
CA ILE A 345 14.70 2.08 13.92
C ILE A 345 14.88 1.76 15.41
N TYR A 346 14.63 0.53 15.80
CA TYR A 346 15.00 0.05 17.12
C TYR A 346 16.30 -0.74 17.05
N VAL A 347 17.32 -0.26 17.76
CA VAL A 347 18.60 -0.94 17.92
C VAL A 347 18.55 -1.81 19.16
N TYR A 348 18.86 -3.10 19.04
CA TYR A 348 18.78 -4.05 20.14
C TYR A 348 20.11 -4.72 20.46
N ASP A 349 20.32 -5.08 21.73
CA ASP A 349 21.45 -5.87 22.20
C ASP A 349 21.15 -7.37 22.13
N SER A 350 19.92 -7.76 22.43
CA SER A 350 19.51 -9.15 22.54
C SER A 350 18.14 -9.40 21.95
N ALA A 351 18.01 -10.53 21.25
CA ALA A 351 16.73 -11.00 20.76
C ALA A 351 16.63 -12.52 20.92
N ALA A 352 15.41 -13.02 21.02
CA ALA A 352 15.12 -14.45 20.94
C ALA A 352 14.60 -14.80 19.55
N PRO A 353 14.71 -16.07 19.14
CA PRO A 353 14.01 -16.56 17.96
C PRO A 353 12.51 -16.34 18.09
N ARG A 354 11.89 -15.86 17.00
CA ARG A 354 10.45 -15.60 16.95
C ARG A 354 9.68 -16.86 16.57
N LYS A 355 8.56 -17.09 17.25
CA LYS A 355 7.48 -17.94 16.75
C LYS A 355 6.39 -17.05 16.23
N VAL A 356 6.02 -17.23 14.96
CA VAL A 356 4.96 -16.41 14.33
C VAL A 356 3.61 -16.81 14.90
N MET A 357 2.87 -15.85 15.45
CA MET A 357 1.52 -16.07 15.98
C MET A 357 0.49 -15.99 14.84
N HIS A 358 -0.34 -17.03 14.72
CA HIS A 358 -1.44 -17.09 13.77
C HIS A 358 -2.76 -17.15 14.51
N GLU A 359 -3.55 -16.10 14.37
CA GLU A 359 -4.94 -16.03 14.82
C GLU A 359 -5.83 -16.23 13.59
N VAL A 360 -6.43 -17.41 13.47
CA VAL A 360 -7.14 -17.86 12.27
C VAL A 360 -8.64 -17.80 12.50
N PHE A 361 -9.33 -16.98 11.73
CA PHE A 361 -10.79 -16.88 11.74
C PHE A 361 -11.35 -17.80 10.64
N SER A 362 -12.15 -18.77 11.06
CA SER A 362 -12.69 -19.84 10.22
C SER A 362 -14.13 -20.19 10.63
N SER A 363 -14.79 -21.05 9.88
CA SER A 363 -16.10 -21.59 10.24
C SER A 363 -16.36 -22.88 9.47
N SER A 364 -16.96 -23.86 10.12
CA SER A 364 -17.39 -25.12 9.49
C SER A 364 -18.52 -24.93 8.47
N THR A 365 -19.16 -23.75 8.44
CA THR A 365 -20.14 -23.37 7.41
C THR A 365 -19.57 -22.58 6.24
N CYS A 366 -18.24 -22.40 6.18
CA CYS A 366 -17.55 -21.57 5.21
C CYS A 366 -16.83 -22.44 4.15
N PRO A 367 -17.34 -22.58 2.91
CA PRO A 367 -16.70 -23.43 1.90
C PRO A 367 -15.24 -23.04 1.58
N PRO A 368 -14.87 -21.76 1.42
CA PRO A 368 -13.47 -21.39 1.15
C PRO A 368 -12.54 -21.57 2.36
N CYS A 369 -13.07 -21.83 3.57
CA CYS A 369 -12.25 -22.04 4.77
C CYS A 369 -11.46 -23.35 4.70
N ARG A 370 -12.01 -24.41 4.12
CA ARG A 370 -11.31 -25.69 3.96
C ARG A 370 -10.03 -25.56 3.13
N PRO A 371 -10.04 -25.05 1.88
CA PRO A 371 -8.80 -24.83 1.14
C PRO A 371 -7.85 -23.83 1.83
N GLY A 372 -8.35 -22.85 2.55
CA GLY A 372 -7.54 -21.95 3.37
C GLY A 372 -6.81 -22.67 4.50
N ASN A 373 -7.49 -23.56 5.22
CA ASN A 373 -6.88 -24.39 6.26
C ASN A 373 -5.82 -25.36 5.71
N VAL A 374 -6.03 -25.93 4.51
CA VAL A 374 -5.04 -26.77 3.81
C VAL A 374 -3.79 -25.96 3.43
N ALA A 375 -3.98 -24.75 2.90
CA ALA A 375 -2.86 -23.87 2.55
C ALA A 375 -2.02 -23.49 3.77
N LEU A 376 -2.65 -23.18 4.90
CA LEU A 376 -1.96 -22.91 6.16
C LEU A 376 -1.20 -24.13 6.68
N ALA A 377 -1.82 -25.32 6.66
CA ALA A 377 -1.17 -26.55 7.08
C ALA A 377 0.11 -26.81 6.28
N ALA A 378 0.10 -26.58 4.98
CA ALA A 378 1.28 -26.76 4.14
C ALA A 378 2.45 -25.84 4.54
N ILE A 379 2.17 -24.58 4.97
CA ILE A 379 3.19 -23.65 5.49
C ILE A 379 3.75 -24.17 6.82
N PHE A 380 2.88 -24.63 7.73
CA PHE A 380 3.29 -25.10 9.05
C PHE A 380 4.09 -26.40 8.99
N ASP A 381 3.72 -27.32 8.10
CA ASP A 381 4.45 -28.55 7.85
C ASP A 381 5.86 -28.27 7.29
N ALA A 382 5.99 -27.24 6.46
CA ALA A 382 7.29 -26.81 5.94
C ALA A 382 8.15 -26.06 7.00
N ARG A 383 7.57 -25.58 8.10
CA ARG A 383 8.23 -24.79 9.16
C ARG A 383 7.86 -25.31 10.57
N PRO A 384 8.13 -26.57 10.90
CA PRO A 384 7.68 -27.17 12.15
C PRO A 384 8.30 -26.49 13.37
N GLY A 385 7.47 -26.27 14.41
CA GLY A 385 7.90 -25.75 15.70
C GLY A 385 8.23 -24.25 15.75
N THR A 386 8.04 -23.52 14.66
CA THR A 386 8.37 -22.09 14.58
C THR A 386 7.13 -21.19 14.55
N HIS A 387 5.95 -21.75 14.77
CA HIS A 387 4.66 -21.05 14.78
C HIS A 387 3.88 -21.31 16.06
N CYS A 388 2.90 -20.46 16.29
CA CYS A 388 1.83 -20.61 17.28
C CYS A 388 0.50 -20.40 16.55
N ILE A 389 -0.51 -21.21 16.88
CA ILE A 389 -1.80 -21.18 16.17
C ILE A 389 -2.93 -21.09 17.20
N LEU A 390 -3.94 -20.30 16.89
CA LEU A 390 -5.21 -20.25 17.58
C LEU A 390 -6.32 -20.03 16.57
N LYS A 391 -7.27 -20.98 16.46
CA LYS A 391 -8.39 -20.88 15.52
C LYS A 391 -9.66 -20.41 16.24
N TYR A 392 -10.23 -19.36 15.69
CA TYR A 392 -11.49 -18.77 16.12
C TYR A 392 -12.61 -19.21 15.20
N GLN A 393 -13.56 -19.99 15.75
CA GLN A 393 -14.73 -20.44 15.01
C GLN A 393 -15.79 -19.33 14.98
N CYS A 394 -16.16 -18.84 13.79
CA CYS A 394 -16.98 -17.66 13.59
C CYS A 394 -18.47 -17.96 13.50
N ASP A 395 -19.29 -16.94 13.81
CA ASP A 395 -20.76 -16.97 13.74
C ASP A 395 -21.34 -16.76 12.34
N PHE A 396 -20.49 -16.86 11.31
CA PHE A 396 -20.83 -16.71 9.89
C PHE A 396 -19.85 -17.50 8.99
N PRO A 397 -20.16 -17.74 7.71
CA PRO A 397 -21.40 -17.46 6.98
C PRO A 397 -22.57 -18.36 7.40
N GLY A 398 -23.77 -18.04 6.96
CA GLY A 398 -24.96 -18.84 7.22
C GLY A 398 -25.28 -18.98 8.70
N THR A 399 -25.39 -20.23 9.20
CA THR A 399 -25.66 -20.53 10.62
C THR A 399 -24.46 -20.32 11.52
N GLY A 400 -23.23 -20.16 10.92
CA GLY A 400 -21.98 -20.09 11.66
C GLY A 400 -21.54 -21.43 12.27
N ASP A 401 -20.39 -21.42 12.93
CA ASP A 401 -19.83 -22.60 13.56
C ASP A 401 -20.48 -22.87 14.93
N PRO A 402 -20.84 -24.13 15.26
CA PRO A 402 -21.40 -24.48 16.58
C PRO A 402 -20.48 -24.14 17.75
N TYR A 403 -19.16 -24.06 17.54
CA TYR A 403 -18.19 -23.73 18.59
C TYR A 403 -17.87 -22.23 18.70
N TYR A 404 -18.66 -21.39 18.04
CA TYR A 404 -18.56 -19.94 18.21
C TYR A 404 -18.79 -19.54 19.67
N THR A 405 -17.95 -18.60 20.16
CA THR A 405 -18.13 -17.94 21.44
C THR A 405 -18.14 -16.42 21.27
N THR A 406 -18.70 -15.69 22.23
CA THR A 406 -18.67 -14.21 22.23
C THR A 406 -17.23 -13.65 22.29
N GLU A 407 -16.27 -14.42 22.78
CA GLU A 407 -14.85 -14.05 22.81
C GLU A 407 -14.27 -14.01 21.39
N VAL A 408 -14.68 -14.93 20.50
CA VAL A 408 -14.35 -14.88 19.06
C VAL A 408 -14.89 -13.59 18.43
N GLY A 409 -16.14 -13.22 18.74
CA GLY A 409 -16.73 -11.96 18.29
C GLY A 409 -15.92 -10.73 18.73
N THR A 410 -15.41 -10.74 19.95
CA THR A 410 -14.53 -9.67 20.46
C THR A 410 -13.23 -9.58 19.69
N LYS A 411 -12.55 -10.71 19.44
CA LYS A 411 -11.29 -10.74 18.69
C LYS A 411 -11.50 -10.39 17.22
N ARG A 412 -12.61 -10.85 16.62
CA ARG A 412 -13.01 -10.49 15.26
C ARG A 412 -13.17 -8.96 15.11
N SER A 413 -13.88 -8.34 16.05
CA SER A 413 -14.07 -6.88 16.07
C SER A 413 -12.76 -6.13 16.28
N PHE A 414 -11.89 -6.63 17.17
CA PHE A 414 -10.57 -6.04 17.43
C PHE A 414 -9.69 -5.99 16.16
N TYR A 415 -9.71 -7.04 15.35
CA TYR A 415 -8.95 -7.10 14.09
C TYR A 415 -9.71 -6.59 12.87
N ALA A 416 -10.97 -6.17 13.02
CA ALA A 416 -11.84 -5.75 11.92
C ALA A 416 -12.02 -6.83 10.82
N VAL A 417 -12.11 -8.11 11.24
CA VAL A 417 -12.31 -9.23 10.31
C VAL A 417 -13.78 -9.29 9.90
N ASN A 418 -14.05 -9.07 8.61
CA ASN A 418 -15.40 -9.03 8.03
C ASN A 418 -15.71 -10.23 7.12
N SER A 419 -14.73 -11.05 6.80
CA SER A 419 -14.86 -12.24 5.96
C SER A 419 -14.02 -13.39 6.48
N VAL A 420 -14.39 -14.63 6.16
CA VAL A 420 -13.62 -15.83 6.47
C VAL A 420 -13.41 -16.65 5.19
N PRO A 421 -12.26 -17.38 5.06
CA PRO A 421 -11.18 -17.46 6.02
C PRO A 421 -10.33 -16.20 6.10
N ALA A 422 -9.88 -15.87 7.29
CA ALA A 422 -8.93 -14.78 7.49
C ALA A 422 -7.85 -15.19 8.50
N THR A 423 -6.59 -14.98 8.15
CA THR A 423 -5.45 -15.25 9.03
C THR A 423 -4.78 -13.94 9.39
N VAL A 424 -4.80 -13.60 10.68
CA VAL A 424 -4.03 -12.51 11.27
C VAL A 424 -2.68 -13.10 11.69
N ARG A 425 -1.57 -12.51 11.21
CA ARG A 425 -0.21 -12.96 11.48
C ARG A 425 0.52 -11.89 12.26
N ASP A 426 0.95 -12.18 13.47
CA ASP A 426 1.59 -11.21 14.37
C ASP A 426 0.86 -9.85 14.40
N GLY A 427 -0.47 -9.85 14.43
CA GLY A 427 -1.31 -8.64 14.47
C GLY A 427 -1.49 -7.90 13.15
N LEU A 428 -0.87 -8.32 12.06
CA LEU A 428 -1.09 -7.74 10.73
C LEU A 428 -2.53 -7.98 10.24
N PRO A 429 -3.07 -7.12 9.37
CA PRO A 429 -4.40 -7.30 8.83
C PRO A 429 -4.67 -8.71 8.32
N GLY A 430 -5.88 -9.20 8.54
CA GLY A 430 -6.28 -10.54 8.12
C GLY A 430 -6.22 -10.70 6.60
N VAL A 431 -5.66 -11.82 6.15
CA VAL A 431 -5.61 -12.21 4.72
C VAL A 431 -6.29 -13.55 4.53
N ASN A 432 -6.81 -13.80 3.33
CA ASN A 432 -7.21 -15.15 2.94
C ASN A 432 -5.96 -16.02 2.81
N PRO A 433 -5.80 -17.09 3.60
CA PRO A 433 -4.60 -17.93 3.52
C PRO A 433 -4.45 -18.65 2.18
N ASN A 434 -5.54 -18.90 1.47
CA ASN A 434 -5.49 -19.46 0.12
C ASN A 434 -5.19 -18.37 -0.90
N GLY A 435 -3.94 -18.26 -1.32
CA GLY A 435 -3.44 -17.29 -2.29
C GLY A 435 -3.05 -15.91 -1.74
N GLY A 436 -3.38 -15.58 -0.49
CA GLY A 436 -3.01 -14.31 0.15
C GLY A 436 -1.93 -14.43 1.24
N TYR A 437 -1.35 -15.62 1.43
CA TYR A 437 -0.28 -15.85 2.39
C TYR A 437 0.70 -16.91 1.87
N SER A 438 1.94 -16.55 1.73
CA SER A 438 3.00 -17.39 1.19
C SER A 438 4.01 -17.81 2.26
N ILE A 439 4.88 -18.77 1.91
CA ILE A 439 5.99 -19.19 2.77
C ILE A 439 7.03 -18.06 2.89
N ASP A 440 7.21 -17.22 1.87
CA ASP A 440 8.12 -16.08 1.92
C ASP A 440 7.61 -15.01 2.90
N ASP A 441 6.29 -14.76 2.94
CA ASP A 441 5.66 -13.89 3.94
C ASP A 441 5.89 -14.43 5.36
N TYR A 442 5.73 -15.74 5.54
CA TYR A 442 6.01 -16.42 6.81
C TYR A 442 7.46 -16.24 7.24
N ASP A 443 8.41 -16.53 6.36
CA ASP A 443 9.85 -16.42 6.63
C ASP A 443 10.24 -14.97 6.95
N GLY A 444 9.63 -13.99 6.28
CA GLY A 444 9.79 -12.58 6.56
C GLY A 444 9.31 -12.18 7.97
N LEU A 445 8.23 -12.78 8.46
CA LEU A 445 7.74 -12.57 9.84
C LEU A 445 8.64 -13.26 10.86
N GLN A 446 9.05 -14.51 10.59
CA GLN A 446 9.91 -15.29 11.47
C GLN A 446 11.30 -14.64 11.64
N ALA A 447 11.81 -13.98 10.60
CA ALA A 447 13.11 -13.29 10.64
C ALA A 447 13.13 -12.06 11.56
N LYS A 448 11.95 -11.54 11.97
CA LYS A 448 11.88 -10.41 12.90
C LYS A 448 12.36 -10.82 14.29
N PRO A 449 13.10 -9.96 15.02
CA PRO A 449 13.54 -10.28 16.38
C PRO A 449 12.35 -10.33 17.35
N SER A 450 12.43 -11.18 18.36
CA SER A 450 11.56 -11.14 19.55
C SER A 450 12.31 -10.53 20.72
N PHE A 451 11.73 -9.50 21.34
CA PHE A 451 12.34 -8.79 22.47
C PHE A 451 11.89 -9.29 23.83
N ALA A 452 11.23 -10.42 23.87
CA ALA A 452 10.90 -11.13 25.09
C ALA A 452 11.01 -12.64 24.91
N ARG A 453 11.26 -13.34 26.02
CA ARG A 453 11.06 -14.79 26.13
C ARG A 453 9.80 -15.06 26.92
N LEU A 454 8.92 -15.88 26.36
CA LEU A 454 7.80 -16.46 27.06
C LEU A 454 8.10 -17.92 27.38
N LYS A 455 7.76 -18.33 28.60
CA LYS A 455 7.89 -19.71 29.03
C LYS A 455 6.64 -20.11 29.81
N ILE A 456 5.98 -21.17 29.37
CA ILE A 456 4.99 -21.86 30.18
C ILE A 456 5.78 -22.78 31.12
N ASN A 457 5.74 -22.49 32.42
CA ASN A 457 6.49 -23.24 33.43
C ASN A 457 5.74 -24.52 33.82
N THR A 458 4.42 -24.39 33.98
CA THR A 458 3.51 -25.49 34.29
C THR A 458 2.21 -25.31 33.54
N ALA A 459 1.60 -26.40 33.10
CA ALA A 459 0.23 -26.47 32.63
C ALA A 459 -0.37 -27.77 33.13
N GLN A 460 -1.43 -27.70 33.90
CA GLN A 460 -2.03 -28.84 34.57
C GLN A 460 -3.54 -28.84 34.40
N LEU A 461 -4.07 -30.02 34.11
CA LEU A 461 -5.50 -30.28 34.07
C LEU A 461 -5.90 -31.07 35.29
N SER A 462 -6.86 -30.58 36.08
CA SER A 462 -7.48 -31.32 37.17
C SER A 462 -8.68 -32.13 36.66
N TRP A 463 -9.05 -33.15 37.40
CA TRP A 463 -10.20 -34.00 37.11
C TRP A 463 -11.56 -33.28 37.05
N LYS A 464 -11.64 -32.06 37.58
CA LYS A 464 -12.84 -31.19 37.53
C LYS A 464 -12.84 -30.25 36.33
N GLY A 465 -12.02 -30.51 35.31
CA GLY A 465 -11.91 -29.64 34.13
C GLY A 465 -11.25 -28.29 34.42
N LYS A 466 -10.51 -28.16 35.54
CA LYS A 466 -9.75 -26.95 35.84
C LYS A 466 -8.38 -27.00 35.16
N VAL A 467 -8.07 -26.01 34.36
CA VAL A 467 -6.75 -25.80 33.75
C VAL A 467 -6.03 -24.71 34.53
N ASP A 468 -4.90 -25.06 35.15
CA ASP A 468 -3.99 -24.14 35.84
C ASP A 468 -2.68 -24.07 35.06
N PHE A 469 -2.16 -22.87 34.82
CA PHE A 469 -0.87 -22.71 34.16
C PHE A 469 -0.15 -21.45 34.64
N ASN A 470 1.17 -21.54 34.68
CA ASN A 470 2.05 -20.46 35.04
C ASN A 470 2.90 -20.04 33.85
N VAL A 471 2.96 -18.73 33.57
CA VAL A 471 3.71 -18.15 32.47
C VAL A 471 4.73 -17.15 32.99
N THR A 472 5.98 -17.28 32.58
CA THR A 472 7.02 -16.29 32.84
C THR A 472 7.35 -15.51 31.56
N ILE A 473 7.36 -14.18 31.67
CA ILE A 473 7.82 -13.23 30.65
C ILE A 473 9.16 -12.68 31.09
N THR A 474 10.18 -12.80 30.24
CA THR A 474 11.49 -12.17 30.46
C THR A 474 11.78 -11.19 29.33
N PRO A 475 11.63 -9.87 29.55
CA PRO A 475 12.01 -8.87 28.56
C PRO A 475 13.53 -8.93 28.29
N LEU A 476 13.91 -8.91 27.03
CA LEU A 476 15.31 -8.89 26.58
C LEU A 476 15.79 -7.47 26.29
N GLU A 477 14.84 -6.57 26.05
CA GLU A 477 15.08 -5.16 25.73
C GLU A 477 14.02 -4.27 26.42
N ASP A 478 14.34 -2.98 26.56
CA ASP A 478 13.39 -1.95 27.02
C ASP A 478 12.47 -1.47 25.87
N TYR A 479 12.06 -2.40 25.02
CA TYR A 479 11.16 -2.15 23.87
C TYR A 479 9.70 -2.08 24.29
N MET A 480 9.29 -2.95 25.19
CA MET A 480 7.90 -3.10 25.62
C MET A 480 7.57 -2.11 26.76
N THR A 481 7.52 -0.83 26.43
CA THR A 481 7.20 0.25 27.37
C THR A 481 5.73 0.67 27.26
N GLY A 482 5.20 1.25 28.33
CA GLY A 482 3.82 1.77 28.39
C GLY A 482 2.78 0.71 28.74
N SER A 483 1.51 1.10 28.71
CA SER A 483 0.37 0.32 29.22
C SER A 483 -0.40 -0.47 28.15
N ASN A 484 0.06 -0.45 26.89
CA ASN A 484 -0.64 -1.12 25.78
C ASN A 484 -0.31 -2.61 25.64
N TRP A 485 0.73 -3.09 26.29
CA TRP A 485 1.14 -4.48 26.22
C TRP A 485 0.24 -5.40 27.06
N ARG A 486 -0.06 -6.55 26.48
CA ARG A 486 -0.91 -7.59 27.07
C ARG A 486 -0.22 -8.94 27.01
N LEU A 487 -0.37 -9.71 28.08
CA LEU A 487 -0.23 -11.16 28.00
C LEU A 487 -1.57 -11.73 27.56
N MET A 488 -1.59 -12.28 26.36
CA MET A 488 -2.72 -13.01 25.83
C MET A 488 -2.52 -14.50 26.15
N ALA A 489 -3.58 -15.14 26.63
CA ALA A 489 -3.58 -16.56 26.86
C ALA A 489 -4.91 -17.17 26.43
N ALA A 490 -4.86 -18.35 25.85
CA ALA A 490 -6.04 -19.09 25.44
C ALA A 490 -5.87 -20.59 25.77
N ILE A 491 -6.98 -21.24 26.02
CA ILE A 491 -7.09 -22.69 26.06
C ILE A 491 -7.78 -23.09 24.76
N SER A 492 -7.14 -23.93 23.97
CA SER A 492 -7.68 -24.51 22.74
C SER A 492 -7.71 -26.02 22.83
N GLU A 493 -8.55 -26.64 22.03
CA GLU A 493 -8.58 -28.08 21.83
C GLU A 493 -7.85 -28.39 20.52
N LYS A 494 -6.88 -29.31 20.57
CA LYS A 494 -6.03 -29.60 19.41
C LYS A 494 -6.81 -30.12 18.24
N THR A 495 -7.81 -30.98 18.50
CA THR A 495 -8.67 -31.54 17.45
C THR A 495 -10.10 -31.67 17.92
N THR A 496 -11.04 -31.22 17.11
CA THR A 496 -12.49 -31.38 17.35
C THR A 496 -13.18 -32.03 16.17
N PHE A 497 -14.26 -32.75 16.43
CA PHE A 497 -14.98 -33.55 15.45
C PHE A 497 -16.50 -33.30 15.42
N ARG A 498 -17.06 -32.60 16.41
CA ARG A 498 -18.51 -32.43 16.54
C ARG A 498 -19.06 -31.12 15.99
N ASN A 499 -18.19 -30.21 15.57
CA ASN A 499 -18.59 -28.97 14.91
C ASN A 499 -18.61 -29.09 13.37
N VAL A 500 -18.75 -30.29 12.85
CA VAL A 500 -18.85 -30.54 11.40
C VAL A 500 -20.13 -29.97 10.84
N GLU A 501 -20.03 -29.13 9.82
CA GLU A 501 -21.12 -28.51 9.08
C GLU A 501 -20.93 -28.68 7.56
N THR A 502 -21.11 -27.61 6.78
CA THR A 502 -21.28 -27.68 5.32
C THR A 502 -20.01 -27.46 4.51
N ASN A 503 -18.87 -27.11 5.12
CA ASN A 503 -17.65 -26.79 4.38
C ASN A 503 -16.85 -28.02 3.90
N GLY A 504 -17.24 -29.23 4.35
CA GLY A 504 -16.63 -30.50 3.97
C GLY A 504 -15.37 -30.87 4.78
N GLU A 505 -15.03 -30.14 5.85
CA GLU A 505 -14.06 -30.56 6.87
C GLU A 505 -14.74 -31.55 7.84
N THR A 506 -14.01 -32.58 8.28
CA THR A 506 -14.47 -33.57 9.24
C THR A 506 -13.75 -33.51 10.57
N GLU A 507 -12.69 -32.73 10.65
CA GLU A 507 -11.89 -32.46 11.84
C GLU A 507 -11.39 -31.02 11.79
N PHE A 508 -11.25 -30.40 12.95
CA PHE A 508 -10.80 -29.02 13.08
C PHE A 508 -9.69 -28.96 14.12
N HIS A 509 -8.62 -28.19 13.83
CA HIS A 509 -7.44 -28.16 14.68
C HIS A 509 -7.27 -26.83 15.39
N HIS A 510 -6.73 -26.85 16.62
CA HIS A 510 -6.40 -25.68 17.46
C HIS A 510 -7.61 -24.76 17.73
N VAL A 511 -8.77 -25.37 17.99
CA VAL A 511 -10.03 -24.68 18.20
C VAL A 511 -10.05 -23.99 19.55
N MET A 512 -10.13 -22.65 19.55
CA MET A 512 -10.20 -21.83 20.77
C MET A 512 -11.47 -22.16 21.56
N LYS A 513 -11.29 -22.51 22.83
CA LYS A 513 -12.37 -22.80 23.78
C LYS A 513 -12.55 -21.70 24.82
N LYS A 514 -11.46 -21.07 25.24
CA LYS A 514 -11.51 -20.00 26.25
C LYS A 514 -10.30 -19.08 26.18
N MET A 515 -10.52 -17.76 26.22
CA MET A 515 -9.48 -16.75 26.45
C MET A 515 -9.35 -16.51 27.97
N VAL A 516 -8.12 -16.53 28.51
CA VAL A 516 -7.87 -16.40 29.95
C VAL A 516 -7.04 -15.16 30.26
N PRO A 517 -7.46 -14.27 31.17
CA PRO A 517 -8.75 -14.27 31.87
C PRO A 517 -9.91 -13.83 30.97
N SER A 518 -9.63 -13.16 29.86
CA SER A 518 -10.60 -12.62 28.91
C SER A 518 -9.96 -12.37 27.54
N PRO A 519 -10.73 -12.11 26.47
CA PRO A 519 -10.19 -11.74 25.15
C PRO A 519 -9.39 -10.42 25.12
N ASN A 520 -9.42 -9.63 26.20
CA ASN A 520 -8.61 -8.42 26.34
C ASN A 520 -7.22 -8.69 26.96
N GLY A 521 -6.95 -9.92 27.39
CA GLY A 521 -5.70 -10.34 28.02
C GLY A 521 -5.43 -9.71 29.40
N THR A 522 -4.24 -9.95 29.91
CA THR A 522 -3.73 -9.35 31.17
C THR A 522 -2.84 -8.16 30.84
N VAL A 523 -3.13 -7.00 31.44
CA VAL A 523 -2.32 -5.78 31.29
C VAL A 523 -0.92 -6.02 31.82
N LEU A 524 0.09 -5.73 31.03
CA LEU A 524 1.48 -5.76 31.44
C LEU A 524 1.94 -4.34 31.78
N SER A 525 2.53 -4.19 32.94
CA SER A 525 3.09 -2.93 33.41
C SER A 525 4.48 -3.15 33.97
N ASN A 526 5.31 -2.11 33.90
CA ASN A 526 6.64 -2.11 34.49
C ASN A 526 7.56 -3.25 34.02
N LEU A 527 7.44 -3.66 32.76
CA LEU A 527 8.36 -4.60 32.15
C LEU A 527 9.74 -3.96 32.05
N GLN A 528 10.75 -4.60 32.63
CA GLN A 528 12.13 -4.12 32.64
C GLN A 528 13.05 -5.15 32.01
N LYS A 529 14.02 -4.70 31.23
CA LYS A 529 15.02 -5.55 30.61
C LYS A 529 15.68 -6.50 31.61
N GLY A 530 15.63 -7.79 31.34
CA GLY A 530 16.26 -8.83 32.16
C GLY A 530 15.50 -9.21 33.44
N VAL A 531 14.37 -8.56 33.77
CA VAL A 531 13.60 -8.86 34.99
C VAL A 531 12.41 -9.75 34.66
N PRO A 532 12.41 -11.03 35.05
CA PRO A 532 11.29 -11.92 34.82
C PRO A 532 10.04 -11.53 35.62
N GLN A 533 8.87 -11.64 34.99
CA GLN A 533 7.58 -11.54 35.64
C GLN A 533 6.78 -12.82 35.40
N SER A 534 6.18 -13.38 36.47
CA SER A 534 5.39 -14.61 36.41
C SER A 534 3.91 -14.33 36.67
N PHE A 535 3.07 -15.05 35.93
CA PHE A 535 1.62 -14.92 35.96
C PHE A 535 0.98 -16.28 36.17
N ASP A 536 0.19 -16.42 37.22
CA ASP A 536 -0.64 -17.60 37.45
C ASP A 536 -2.02 -17.37 36.83
N LEU A 537 -2.40 -18.25 35.91
CA LEU A 537 -3.65 -18.18 35.17
C LEU A 537 -4.43 -19.48 35.37
N SER A 538 -5.73 -19.38 35.50
CA SER A 538 -6.57 -20.56 35.63
C SER A 538 -7.97 -20.34 35.05
N TYR A 539 -8.57 -21.45 34.61
CA TYR A 539 -9.98 -21.50 34.24
C TYR A 539 -10.54 -22.88 34.55
N THR A 540 -11.77 -22.91 35.04
CA THR A 540 -12.51 -24.16 35.27
C THR A 540 -13.65 -24.23 34.30
N PHE A 541 -13.60 -25.21 33.40
CA PHE A 541 -14.67 -25.47 32.45
C PHE A 541 -15.89 -26.04 33.19
N PRO A 542 -17.11 -25.57 32.87
CA PRO A 542 -18.31 -26.26 33.28
C PRO A 542 -18.34 -27.69 32.74
N ASP A 543 -18.94 -28.58 33.51
CA ASP A 543 -19.06 -30.01 33.15
C ASP A 543 -20.20 -30.33 32.18
N LYS A 544 -21.05 -29.33 31.87
CA LYS A 544 -22.15 -29.49 30.93
C LYS A 544 -21.70 -29.23 29.50
N TYR A 545 -21.42 -30.30 28.76
CA TYR A 545 -21.17 -30.20 27.32
C TYR A 545 -22.46 -29.87 26.57
N ARG A 546 -22.37 -28.91 25.63
CA ARG A 546 -23.46 -28.60 24.71
C ARG A 546 -22.89 -28.33 23.29
N LEU A 547 -23.53 -28.91 22.30
CA LEU A 547 -23.32 -28.63 20.88
C LEU A 547 -24.48 -27.75 20.40
N PRO A 548 -24.27 -26.46 20.12
CA PRO A 548 -25.30 -25.60 19.55
C PRO A 548 -25.64 -26.01 18.11
N ASN A 549 -26.92 -25.86 17.73
CA ASN A 549 -27.35 -26.10 16.35
C ASN A 549 -26.91 -24.96 15.39
N THR A 550 -26.75 -23.75 15.91
CA THR A 550 -26.32 -22.57 15.16
C THR A 550 -25.50 -21.65 16.06
N SER A 551 -24.74 -20.73 15.48
CA SER A 551 -24.03 -19.69 16.24
C SER A 551 -24.94 -18.73 17.00
N ALA A 552 -26.24 -18.67 16.65
CA ALA A 552 -27.23 -17.87 17.40
C ALA A 552 -27.60 -18.54 18.73
N ASP A 553 -27.53 -19.86 18.83
CA ASP A 553 -27.71 -20.65 20.06
C ASP A 553 -26.40 -20.77 20.84
N ARG A 554 -25.89 -19.64 21.29
CA ARG A 554 -24.54 -19.48 21.84
C ARG A 554 -24.31 -20.27 23.13
N ILE A 555 -23.05 -20.68 23.33
CA ILE A 555 -22.58 -21.26 24.58
C ILE A 555 -22.63 -20.22 25.69
N ASN A 556 -23.23 -20.62 26.82
CA ASN A 556 -23.11 -19.86 28.06
C ASN A 556 -21.86 -20.32 28.82
N LEU A 557 -20.75 -19.63 28.67
CA LEU A 557 -19.46 -19.99 29.27
C LEU A 557 -19.49 -20.09 30.80
N ALA A 558 -20.52 -19.57 31.49
CA ALA A 558 -20.67 -19.71 32.94
C ALA A 558 -21.22 -21.09 33.35
N THR A 559 -21.92 -21.80 32.42
CA THR A 559 -22.64 -23.04 32.72
C THR A 559 -22.40 -24.16 31.72
N GLU A 560 -21.78 -23.88 30.60
CA GLU A 560 -21.65 -24.80 29.45
C GLU A 560 -20.26 -24.77 28.84
N THR A 561 -19.88 -25.85 28.16
CA THR A 561 -18.63 -25.99 27.42
C THR A 561 -18.83 -26.73 26.11
N THR A 562 -17.92 -26.50 25.15
CA THR A 562 -17.82 -27.27 23.88
C THR A 562 -16.57 -28.15 23.83
N VAL A 563 -15.88 -28.39 24.95
CA VAL A 563 -14.72 -29.27 25.02
C VAL A 563 -15.16 -30.70 24.78
N GLU A 564 -14.64 -31.35 23.75
CA GLU A 564 -14.94 -32.76 23.40
C GLU A 564 -14.08 -33.71 24.21
N ASP A 565 -12.76 -33.40 24.33
CA ASP A 565 -11.79 -34.17 25.11
C ASP A 565 -10.88 -33.23 25.92
N PHE A 566 -11.03 -33.27 27.23
CA PHE A 566 -10.19 -32.48 28.14
C PHE A 566 -8.70 -32.83 28.07
N TRP A 567 -8.35 -34.06 27.66
CA TRP A 567 -6.95 -34.49 27.51
C TRP A 567 -6.30 -33.94 26.22
N ASP A 568 -7.09 -33.48 25.30
CA ASP A 568 -6.62 -32.85 24.04
C ASP A 568 -6.47 -31.33 24.15
N LEU A 569 -6.67 -30.75 25.35
CA LEU A 569 -6.48 -29.33 25.58
C LEU A 569 -5.00 -28.94 25.50
N GLU A 570 -4.78 -27.74 24.99
CA GLU A 570 -3.49 -27.07 24.97
C GLU A 570 -3.61 -25.61 25.42
N VAL A 571 -2.51 -25.02 25.88
CA VAL A 571 -2.43 -23.62 26.26
C VAL A 571 -1.56 -22.87 25.26
N VAL A 572 -2.11 -21.78 24.72
CA VAL A 572 -1.42 -20.86 23.81
C VAL A 572 -1.24 -19.52 24.51
N VAL A 573 -0.01 -19.00 24.53
CA VAL A 573 0.32 -17.70 25.12
C VAL A 573 1.12 -16.85 24.15
N PHE A 574 0.82 -15.56 24.12
CA PHE A 574 1.54 -14.60 23.29
C PHE A 574 1.48 -13.19 23.89
N LEU A 575 2.39 -12.33 23.46
CA LEU A 575 2.39 -10.91 23.79
C LEU A 575 1.74 -10.12 22.67
N GLN A 576 0.95 -9.11 23.04
CA GLN A 576 0.30 -8.25 22.09
C GLN A 576 0.34 -6.79 22.53
N ASN A 577 0.66 -5.90 21.63
CA ASN A 577 0.47 -4.47 21.82
C ASN A 577 -0.91 -4.07 21.29
N ASN A 578 -1.82 -3.68 22.16
CA ASN A 578 -3.20 -3.35 21.76
C ASN A 578 -3.32 -2.11 20.86
N ALA A 579 -2.33 -1.22 20.87
CA ALA A 579 -2.35 -0.03 20.00
C ALA A 579 -1.93 -0.35 18.56
N THR A 580 -0.89 -1.17 18.39
CA THR A 580 -0.38 -1.55 17.05
C THR A 580 -0.94 -2.89 16.57
N LYS A 581 -1.54 -3.67 17.46
CA LYS A 581 -1.99 -5.07 17.28
C LYS A 581 -0.85 -6.09 17.13
N GLU A 582 0.39 -5.63 17.01
CA GLU A 582 1.58 -6.46 16.89
C GLU A 582 1.86 -7.27 18.17
#